data_6e03cab875b65a83038e59ac09ae3da6
#
_entry.id   6e03cab875b65a83038e59ac09ae3da6
#
_cell.length_a   1.000
_cell.length_b   1.000
_cell.length_c   1.000
_cell.angle_alpha   90.00
_cell.angle_beta   90.00
_cell.angle_gamma   90.00
#
_symmetry.space_group_name_H-M   'P 1'
#
loop_
_entity.id
_entity.type
_entity.pdbx_description
1 polymer ?
#
loop_
_entity_poly.entity_id
_entity_poly.type
_entity_poly.pdbx_seq_one_letter_code
_entity_poly.pdbx_strand_id
1 'polypeptide(L)'
;PNILLSGNTPRLIDEWQVQPRLWNYVRHAVDERSDRGQFILTGSANPTEDISMHSGAGRFIELKMRTMSWQELGHCDGYVSLAGLFDRQSITSREYRTNIHDLISWLVIGGWPGLIDTDEAGARQINASYVKLLAEVDMSRVSGVKRDPVRVRSLLQSLARNVSTVAEVATLTKDIKQNDNEDISRPTITDYLETLDRLMIIENQPAWNTQIRSSAKLRKAPKWHFADTS
;
A
#
# COMPACT_ATOMS: atom_id res chain seq x y z
N PRO A 1 30.61 4.35 4.64
CA PRO A 1 29.65 3.90 3.61
C PRO A 1 30.18 2.71 2.82
N ASN A 2 31.45 2.73 2.36
CA ASN A 2 32.01 1.67 1.53
C ASN A 2 32.02 0.27 2.19
N ILE A 3 32.17 0.19 3.51
CA ILE A 3 32.14 -1.07 4.26
C ILE A 3 30.77 -1.74 4.21
N LEU A 4 29.67 -0.94 4.31
CA LEU A 4 28.30 -1.47 4.24
C LEU A 4 27.94 -2.05 2.87
N LEU A 5 28.54 -1.50 1.81
CA LEU A 5 28.29 -1.91 0.43
C LEU A 5 29.31 -2.88 -0.12
N SER A 6 30.42 -3.15 0.63
CA SER A 6 31.44 -4.11 0.24
C SER A 6 31.04 -5.55 0.60
N GLY A 7 31.56 -6.52 -0.13
CA GLY A 7 31.32 -7.95 0.09
C GLY A 7 30.40 -8.58 -0.96
N ASN A 8 29.87 -9.76 -0.65
CA ASN A 8 29.09 -10.56 -1.59
C ASN A 8 27.75 -9.90 -1.94
N THR A 9 27.30 -10.14 -3.18
CA THR A 9 26.00 -9.71 -3.72
C THR A 9 25.16 -10.93 -4.10
N PRO A 10 23.82 -10.89 -4.06
CA PRO A 10 22.99 -9.72 -3.68
C PRO A 10 23.09 -9.40 -2.18
N ARG A 11 23.06 -8.12 -1.86
CA ARG A 11 23.12 -7.63 -0.48
C ARG A 11 21.80 -7.00 -0.08
N LEU A 12 21.21 -7.49 1.03
CA LEU A 12 20.01 -6.92 1.64
C LEU A 12 20.40 -5.76 2.56
N ILE A 13 19.71 -4.65 2.43
CA ILE A 13 19.76 -3.48 3.29
C ILE A 13 18.34 -3.21 3.77
N ASP A 14 18.07 -3.60 5.01
CA ASP A 14 16.75 -3.46 5.62
C ASP A 14 16.58 -2.06 6.23
N GLU A 15 15.35 -1.54 6.24
CA GLU A 15 14.97 -0.22 6.78
C GLU A 15 15.87 0.92 6.23
N TRP A 16 16.15 0.89 4.92
CA TRP A 16 17.07 1.85 4.29
C TRP A 16 16.68 3.31 4.54
N GLN A 17 15.39 3.61 4.76
CA GLN A 17 14.88 4.95 5.05
C GLN A 17 15.37 5.52 6.38
N VAL A 18 15.86 4.70 7.30
CA VAL A 18 16.52 5.16 8.54
C VAL A 18 17.79 5.95 8.22
N GLN A 19 18.46 5.60 7.13
CA GLN A 19 19.65 6.29 6.64
C GLN A 19 19.49 6.64 5.15
N PRO A 20 18.74 7.69 4.81
CA PRO A 20 18.37 8.01 3.43
C PRO A 20 19.55 8.20 2.48
N ARG A 21 20.72 8.61 2.98
CA ARG A 21 21.95 8.73 2.20
C ARG A 21 22.41 7.42 1.57
N LEU A 22 21.96 6.26 2.08
CA LEU A 22 22.27 4.95 1.51
C LEU A 22 21.79 4.83 0.06
N TRP A 23 20.67 5.47 -0.29
CA TRP A 23 20.17 5.52 -1.66
C TRP A 23 21.23 5.97 -2.66
N ASN A 24 21.89 7.09 -2.38
CA ASN A 24 22.93 7.63 -3.25
C ASN A 24 24.19 6.75 -3.28
N TYR A 25 24.57 6.17 -2.13
CA TYR A 25 25.73 5.27 -2.08
C TYR A 25 25.48 3.98 -2.85
N VAL A 26 24.30 3.39 -2.76
CA VAL A 26 23.91 2.20 -3.55
C VAL A 26 23.90 2.53 -5.02
N ARG A 27 23.33 3.67 -5.43
CA ARG A 27 23.32 4.12 -6.82
C ARG A 27 24.74 4.22 -7.39
N HIS A 28 25.66 4.85 -6.67
CA HIS A 28 27.07 4.95 -7.11
C HIS A 28 27.73 3.57 -7.18
N ALA A 29 27.51 2.70 -6.20
CA ALA A 29 28.08 1.36 -6.21
C ALA A 29 27.56 0.52 -7.38
N VAL A 30 26.29 0.67 -7.78
CA VAL A 30 25.72 0.02 -8.97
C VAL A 30 26.36 0.56 -10.25
N ASP A 31 26.57 1.88 -10.34
CA ASP A 31 27.21 2.51 -11.49
C ASP A 31 28.68 2.05 -11.67
N GLU A 32 29.42 1.93 -10.55
CA GLU A 32 30.82 1.50 -10.57
C GLU A 32 31.01 0.03 -10.95
N ARG A 33 30.07 -0.85 -10.53
CA ARG A 33 30.23 -2.31 -10.68
C ARG A 33 29.64 -2.87 -11.97
N SER A 34 28.72 -2.13 -12.61
CA SER A 34 28.06 -2.50 -13.88
C SER A 34 27.22 -3.78 -13.88
N ASP A 35 27.12 -4.50 -12.76
CA ASP A 35 26.32 -5.72 -12.59
C ASP A 35 24.89 -5.39 -12.16
N ARG A 36 23.95 -6.30 -12.44
CA ARG A 36 22.54 -6.18 -12.02
C ARG A 36 22.26 -7.00 -10.78
N GLY A 37 21.20 -6.61 -10.03
CA GLY A 37 20.72 -7.40 -8.89
C GLY A 37 21.66 -7.41 -7.68
N GLN A 38 22.49 -6.36 -7.52
CA GLN A 38 23.51 -6.33 -6.48
C GLN A 38 22.98 -6.01 -5.10
N PHE A 39 21.89 -5.21 -5.02
CA PHE A 39 21.34 -4.73 -3.76
C PHE A 39 19.82 -4.91 -3.73
N ILE A 40 19.31 -5.25 -2.56
CA ILE A 40 17.89 -5.27 -2.23
C ILE A 40 17.72 -4.28 -1.08
N LEU A 41 16.95 -3.21 -1.32
CA LEU A 41 16.60 -2.22 -0.29
C LEU A 41 15.18 -2.50 0.17
N THR A 42 14.97 -2.74 1.45
CA THR A 42 13.63 -2.89 2.03
C THR A 42 13.31 -1.75 2.97
N GLY A 43 12.04 -1.40 3.09
CA GLY A 43 11.60 -0.34 3.96
C GLY A 43 10.06 -0.23 4.01
N SER A 44 9.57 0.35 5.09
CA SER A 44 8.15 0.49 5.41
C SER A 44 7.50 1.76 4.87
N ALA A 45 8.22 2.57 4.11
CA ALA A 45 7.69 3.79 3.49
C ALA A 45 8.46 4.14 2.22
N ASN A 46 7.75 4.75 1.27
CA ASN A 46 8.38 5.30 0.09
C ASN A 46 9.28 6.51 0.44
N PRO A 47 10.41 6.68 -0.27
CA PRO A 47 11.28 7.83 -0.04
C PRO A 47 10.54 9.15 -0.25
N THR A 48 10.92 10.17 0.52
CA THR A 48 10.50 11.54 0.23
C THR A 48 11.18 12.04 -1.03
N GLU A 49 10.52 12.91 -1.80
CA GLU A 49 11.08 13.47 -3.04
C GLU A 49 12.42 14.16 -2.83
N ASP A 50 12.67 14.78 -1.66
CA ASP A 50 13.95 15.41 -1.32
C ASP A 50 15.13 14.45 -1.24
N ILE A 51 14.90 13.17 -0.97
CA ILE A 51 15.95 12.15 -0.91
C ILE A 51 16.28 11.64 -2.31
N SER A 52 15.32 11.70 -3.21
CA SER A 52 15.44 11.32 -4.62
C SER A 52 15.99 12.45 -5.50
N MET A 53 16.76 13.41 -4.96
CA MET A 53 17.40 14.48 -5.76
C MET A 53 18.16 13.95 -7.00
N HIS A 54 18.38 12.63 -7.06
CA HIS A 54 18.76 11.93 -8.26
C HIS A 54 17.82 10.73 -8.44
N SER A 55 16.92 10.80 -9.41
CA SER A 55 16.05 9.67 -9.75
C SER A 55 16.91 8.43 -9.96
N GLY A 56 16.60 7.33 -9.29
CA GLY A 56 17.25 6.04 -9.52
C GLY A 56 16.85 5.41 -10.86
N ALA A 57 16.35 6.21 -11.82
CA ALA A 57 15.84 5.76 -13.09
C ALA A 57 16.87 4.89 -13.84
N GLY A 58 16.45 3.70 -14.24
CA GLY A 58 17.31 2.71 -14.91
C GLY A 58 18.23 1.90 -13.97
N ARG A 59 18.26 2.18 -12.65
CA ARG A 59 19.11 1.50 -11.67
C ARG A 59 18.32 0.75 -10.62
N PHE A 60 17.13 1.23 -10.29
CA PHE A 60 16.23 0.62 -9.31
C PHE A 60 14.95 0.13 -9.98
N ILE A 61 14.47 -0.99 -9.51
CA ILE A 61 13.13 -1.51 -9.77
C ILE A 61 12.40 -1.47 -8.45
N GLU A 62 11.29 -0.75 -8.40
CA GLU A 62 10.43 -0.71 -7.22
C GLU A 62 9.50 -1.92 -7.25
N LEU A 63 9.43 -2.63 -6.12
CA LEU A 63 8.50 -3.71 -5.88
C LEU A 63 7.69 -3.39 -4.63
N LYS A 64 6.41 -3.05 -4.81
CA LYS A 64 5.48 -2.84 -3.70
C LYS A 64 5.00 -4.20 -3.18
N MET A 65 5.38 -4.54 -1.96
CA MET A 65 4.84 -5.72 -1.27
C MET A 65 3.47 -5.38 -0.69
N ARG A 66 2.50 -6.25 -0.93
CA ARG A 66 1.16 -6.17 -0.34
C ARG A 66 0.99 -7.24 0.72
N THR A 67 -0.09 -7.15 1.48
CA THR A 67 -0.55 -8.25 2.32
C THR A 67 -0.85 -9.49 1.48
N MET A 68 -0.87 -10.66 2.09
CA MET A 68 -1.03 -11.94 1.40
C MET A 68 -2.41 -12.03 0.74
N SER A 69 -2.43 -12.50 -0.48
CA SER A 69 -3.66 -12.82 -1.20
C SER A 69 -4.30 -14.11 -0.65
N TRP A 70 -5.58 -14.30 -0.91
CA TRP A 70 -6.27 -15.54 -0.53
C TRP A 70 -5.62 -16.79 -1.11
N GLN A 71 -4.95 -16.70 -2.26
CA GLN A 71 -4.19 -17.82 -2.82
C GLN A 71 -2.94 -18.11 -1.96
N GLU A 72 -2.20 -17.11 -1.54
CA GLU A 72 -1.02 -17.26 -0.67
C GLU A 72 -1.41 -17.77 0.72
N LEU A 73 -2.58 -17.37 1.23
CA LEU A 73 -3.16 -17.88 2.47
C LEU A 73 -3.77 -19.30 2.34
N GLY A 74 -3.78 -19.88 1.14
CA GLY A 74 -4.36 -21.21 0.91
C GLY A 74 -5.90 -21.25 0.87
N HIS A 75 -6.57 -20.09 0.83
CA HIS A 75 -8.03 -19.99 0.78
C HIS A 75 -8.59 -20.23 -0.63
N CYS A 76 -7.76 -20.21 -1.65
CA CYS A 76 -8.10 -20.61 -3.01
C CYS A 76 -6.92 -21.31 -3.69
N ASP A 77 -7.24 -22.20 -4.65
CA ASP A 77 -6.25 -23.05 -5.32
C ASP A 77 -5.64 -22.41 -6.59
N GLY A 78 -6.06 -21.20 -6.93
CA GLY A 78 -5.61 -20.53 -8.15
C GLY A 78 -6.03 -21.23 -9.46
N TYR A 79 -7.03 -22.10 -9.42
CA TYR A 79 -7.50 -22.86 -10.58
C TYR A 79 -7.87 -21.97 -11.77
N VAL A 80 -8.44 -20.80 -11.49
CA VAL A 80 -8.68 -19.76 -12.51
C VAL A 80 -7.61 -18.69 -12.36
N SER A 81 -6.75 -18.54 -13.35
CA SER A 81 -5.77 -17.47 -13.40
C SER A 81 -6.10 -16.47 -14.50
N LEU A 82 -5.81 -15.19 -14.25
CA LEU A 82 -6.00 -14.14 -15.25
C LEU A 82 -5.12 -14.39 -16.49
N ALA A 83 -3.88 -14.86 -16.30
CA ALA A 83 -3.00 -15.26 -17.41
C ALA A 83 -3.62 -16.38 -18.25
N GLY A 84 -4.14 -17.42 -17.61
CA GLY A 84 -4.84 -18.50 -18.30
C GLY A 84 -6.06 -18.02 -19.10
N LEU A 85 -6.78 -17.03 -18.60
CA LEU A 85 -7.89 -16.40 -19.34
C LEU A 85 -7.40 -15.68 -20.60
N PHE A 86 -6.30 -14.94 -20.53
CA PHE A 86 -5.67 -14.32 -21.70
C PHE A 86 -5.17 -15.35 -22.70
N ASP A 87 -4.66 -16.48 -22.25
CA ASP A 87 -4.21 -17.62 -23.07
C ASP A 87 -5.38 -18.47 -23.58
N ARG A 88 -6.62 -18.05 -23.35
CA ARG A 88 -7.86 -18.75 -23.77
C ARG A 88 -7.98 -20.19 -23.23
N GLN A 89 -7.42 -20.45 -22.05
CA GLN A 89 -7.62 -21.74 -21.39
C GLN A 89 -9.11 -21.94 -21.09
N SER A 90 -9.63 -23.11 -21.38
CA SER A 90 -11.01 -23.44 -21.06
C SER A 90 -11.15 -23.58 -19.54
N ILE A 91 -12.08 -22.83 -18.97
CA ILE A 91 -12.39 -22.91 -17.55
C ILE A 91 -13.53 -23.92 -17.41
N THR A 92 -13.28 -25.03 -16.73
CA THR A 92 -14.32 -25.94 -16.32
C THR A 92 -14.80 -25.53 -14.93
N SER A 93 -16.11 -25.37 -14.75
CA SER A 93 -16.67 -25.04 -13.43
C SER A 93 -16.25 -26.09 -12.41
N ARG A 94 -15.66 -25.64 -11.31
CA ARG A 94 -15.31 -26.47 -10.16
C ARG A 94 -16.08 -25.98 -8.95
N GLU A 95 -16.74 -26.87 -8.26
CA GLU A 95 -17.39 -26.52 -6.99
C GLU A 95 -16.32 -26.27 -5.93
N TYR A 96 -16.32 -25.05 -5.37
CA TYR A 96 -15.50 -24.69 -4.24
C TYR A 96 -16.39 -24.50 -3.01
N ARG A 97 -16.17 -25.30 -1.96
CA ARG A 97 -17.01 -25.29 -0.76
C ARG A 97 -16.53 -24.20 0.22
N THR A 98 -16.83 -22.97 -0.11
CA THR A 98 -16.63 -21.84 0.81
C THR A 98 -17.99 -21.31 1.23
N ASN A 99 -18.21 -21.18 2.52
CA ASN A 99 -19.44 -20.57 3.04
C ASN A 99 -19.23 -19.07 3.34
N ILE A 100 -20.33 -18.35 3.56
CA ILE A 100 -20.28 -16.91 3.81
C ILE A 100 -19.57 -16.56 5.13
N HIS A 101 -19.61 -17.44 6.12
CA HIS A 101 -18.92 -17.22 7.40
C HIS A 101 -17.40 -17.27 7.22
N ASP A 102 -16.89 -18.23 6.42
CA ASP A 102 -15.48 -18.32 6.09
C ASP A 102 -15.02 -17.03 5.39
N LEU A 103 -15.80 -16.54 4.42
CA LEU A 103 -15.47 -15.30 3.71
C LEU A 103 -15.42 -14.09 4.65
N ILE A 104 -16.37 -13.97 5.56
CA ILE A 104 -16.40 -12.89 6.57
C ILE A 104 -15.18 -13.00 7.49
N SER A 105 -14.87 -14.20 7.97
CA SER A 105 -13.71 -14.47 8.80
C SER A 105 -12.42 -14.03 8.11
N TRP A 106 -12.20 -14.46 6.87
CA TRP A 106 -11.02 -14.09 6.09
C TRP A 106 -10.90 -12.58 5.86
N LEU A 107 -12.03 -11.89 5.62
CA LEU A 107 -12.03 -10.43 5.48
C LEU A 107 -11.67 -9.72 6.78
N VAL A 108 -12.09 -10.26 7.93
CA VAL A 108 -11.81 -9.69 9.26
C VAL A 108 -10.37 -9.92 9.68
N ILE A 109 -9.82 -11.10 9.40
CA ILE A 109 -8.43 -11.45 9.71
C ILE A 109 -7.48 -10.68 8.80
N GLY A 110 -7.81 -10.59 7.49
CA GLY A 110 -6.99 -9.95 6.49
C GLY A 110 -5.82 -10.79 6.02
N GLY A 111 -4.89 -10.17 5.32
CA GLY A 111 -3.73 -10.82 4.69
C GLY A 111 -2.38 -10.55 5.38
N TRP A 112 -2.37 -9.99 6.58
CA TRP A 112 -1.12 -9.74 7.29
C TRP A 112 -0.46 -11.06 7.71
N PRO A 113 0.83 -11.32 7.35
CA PRO A 113 1.49 -12.59 7.69
C PRO A 113 1.48 -12.92 9.18
N GLY A 114 1.53 -11.91 10.04
CA GLY A 114 1.48 -12.07 11.49
C GLY A 114 0.13 -12.53 12.05
N LEU A 115 -0.92 -12.61 11.22
CA LEU A 115 -2.28 -13.01 11.61
C LEU A 115 -2.70 -14.38 11.09
N ILE A 116 -1.82 -15.11 10.38
CA ILE A 116 -2.16 -16.38 9.71
C ILE A 116 -2.81 -17.39 10.67
N ASP A 117 -2.29 -17.51 11.89
CA ASP A 117 -2.78 -18.48 12.89
C ASP A 117 -3.64 -17.81 13.98
N THR A 118 -4.21 -16.64 13.71
CA THR A 118 -4.97 -15.86 14.68
C THR A 118 -6.46 -16.03 14.42
N ASP A 119 -7.26 -16.13 15.48
CA ASP A 119 -8.71 -16.12 15.38
C ASP A 119 -9.26 -14.71 15.11
N GLU A 120 -10.55 -14.61 14.76
CA GLU A 120 -11.19 -13.32 14.46
C GLU A 120 -11.09 -12.32 15.61
N ALA A 121 -11.23 -12.77 16.87
CA ALA A 121 -11.21 -11.90 18.02
C ALA A 121 -9.81 -11.30 18.23
N GLY A 122 -8.78 -12.13 18.14
CA GLY A 122 -7.38 -11.72 18.19
C GLY A 122 -7.00 -10.80 17.04
N ALA A 123 -7.40 -11.12 15.82
CA ALA A 123 -7.15 -10.32 14.64
C ALA A 123 -7.78 -8.92 14.77
N ARG A 124 -9.04 -8.81 15.19
CA ARG A 124 -9.71 -7.53 15.43
C ARG A 124 -8.96 -6.67 16.45
N GLN A 125 -8.45 -7.27 17.52
CA GLN A 125 -7.72 -6.53 18.55
C GLN A 125 -6.37 -6.03 18.05
N ILE A 126 -5.65 -6.85 17.29
CA ILE A 126 -4.36 -6.49 16.68
C ILE A 126 -4.56 -5.39 15.64
N ASN A 127 -5.53 -5.55 14.73
CA ASN A 127 -5.83 -4.58 13.69
C ASN A 127 -6.30 -3.23 14.27
N ALA A 128 -7.14 -3.24 15.31
CA ALA A 128 -7.53 -2.01 16.02
C ALA A 128 -6.33 -1.29 16.65
N SER A 129 -5.39 -2.05 17.22
CA SER A 129 -4.15 -1.50 17.77
C SER A 129 -3.24 -0.94 16.67
N TYR A 130 -3.18 -1.60 15.51
CA TYR A 130 -2.44 -1.12 14.35
C TYR A 130 -3.00 0.21 13.84
N VAL A 131 -4.31 0.30 13.61
CA VAL A 131 -4.97 1.55 13.17
C VAL A 131 -4.74 2.68 14.19
N LYS A 132 -4.73 2.37 15.49
CA LYS A 132 -4.40 3.35 16.53
C LYS A 132 -2.98 3.86 16.38
N LEU A 133 -1.98 2.98 16.27
CA LEU A 133 -0.57 3.34 16.10
C LEU A 133 -0.34 4.12 14.80
N LEU A 134 -0.97 3.70 13.72
CA LEU A 134 -0.94 4.41 12.44
C LEU A 134 -1.36 5.87 12.60
N ALA A 135 -2.49 6.12 13.27
CA ALA A 135 -3.02 7.47 13.45
C ALA A 135 -2.18 8.32 14.43
N GLU A 136 -1.71 7.72 15.53
CA GLU A 136 -1.02 8.44 16.62
C GLU A 136 0.48 8.64 16.37
N VAL A 137 1.12 7.74 15.63
CA VAL A 137 2.58 7.70 15.48
C VAL A 137 3.02 7.80 14.02
N ASP A 138 2.63 6.83 13.18
CA ASP A 138 3.24 6.64 11.87
C ASP A 138 2.95 7.79 10.90
N MET A 139 1.73 8.30 10.91
CA MET A 139 1.33 9.45 10.09
C MET A 139 2.19 10.69 10.36
N SER A 140 2.54 10.94 11.61
CA SER A 140 3.39 12.08 12.00
C SER A 140 4.86 11.81 11.72
N ARG A 141 5.33 10.57 11.93
CA ARG A 141 6.71 10.15 11.72
C ARG A 141 7.11 10.25 10.24
N VAL A 142 6.28 9.74 9.34
CA VAL A 142 6.60 9.71 7.90
C VAL A 142 6.49 11.08 7.25
N SER A 143 5.56 11.91 7.70
CA SER A 143 5.41 13.28 7.16
C SER A 143 6.37 14.30 7.77
N GLY A 144 6.97 14.01 8.93
CA GLY A 144 7.74 14.98 9.72
C GLY A 144 6.90 16.11 10.34
N VAL A 145 5.57 16.06 10.19
CA VAL A 145 4.62 17.05 10.71
C VAL A 145 3.65 16.35 11.67
N LYS A 146 3.42 16.98 12.83
CA LYS A 146 2.45 16.45 13.79
C LYS A 146 1.05 16.45 13.18
N ARG A 147 0.41 15.28 13.16
CA ARG A 147 -0.95 15.07 12.67
C ARG A 147 -1.90 14.90 13.84
N ASP A 148 -3.16 15.31 13.64
CA ASP A 148 -4.21 15.05 14.60
C ASP A 148 -4.76 13.62 14.42
N PRO A 149 -4.60 12.74 15.42
CA PRO A 149 -5.05 11.35 15.32
C PRO A 149 -6.57 11.21 15.15
N VAL A 150 -7.35 12.15 15.67
CA VAL A 150 -8.82 12.14 15.51
C VAL A 150 -9.15 12.33 14.03
N ARG A 151 -8.58 13.34 13.40
CA ARG A 151 -8.79 13.63 11.97
C ARG A 151 -8.32 12.51 11.08
N VAL A 152 -7.19 11.85 11.42
CA VAL A 152 -6.71 10.68 10.68
C VAL A 152 -7.73 9.55 10.75
N ARG A 153 -8.25 9.23 11.94
CA ARG A 153 -9.28 8.20 12.12
C ARG A 153 -10.55 8.52 11.35
N SER A 154 -11.02 9.75 11.39
CA SER A 154 -12.19 10.19 10.64
C SER A 154 -12.01 10.08 9.13
N LEU A 155 -10.81 10.37 8.62
CA LEU A 155 -10.49 10.15 7.22
C LEU A 155 -10.50 8.66 6.86
N LEU A 156 -9.89 7.79 7.68
CA LEU A 156 -9.90 6.34 7.46
C LEU A 156 -11.34 5.79 7.45
N GLN A 157 -12.21 6.25 8.37
CA GLN A 157 -13.62 5.87 8.38
C GLN A 157 -14.38 6.35 7.13
N SER A 158 -14.11 7.57 6.66
CA SER A 158 -14.70 8.08 5.43
C SER A 158 -14.24 7.27 4.21
N LEU A 159 -12.95 6.94 4.13
CA LEU A 159 -12.40 6.07 3.08
C LEU A 159 -13.02 4.67 3.12
N ALA A 160 -13.20 4.08 4.29
CA ALA A 160 -13.82 2.76 4.46
C ALA A 160 -15.28 2.74 3.94
N ARG A 161 -16.05 3.81 4.20
CA ARG A 161 -17.40 3.95 3.62
C ARG A 161 -17.41 4.13 2.11
N ASN A 162 -16.35 4.68 1.56
CA ASN A 162 -16.21 4.97 0.14
C ASN A 162 -15.25 4.00 -0.58
N VAL A 163 -14.93 2.85 0.02
CA VAL A 163 -14.02 1.87 -0.58
C VAL A 163 -14.53 1.41 -1.95
N SER A 164 -13.62 1.24 -2.91
CA SER A 164 -13.92 0.85 -4.29
C SER A 164 -14.80 1.85 -5.07
N THR A 165 -15.02 3.05 -4.55
CA THR A 165 -15.77 4.12 -5.23
C THR A 165 -14.86 5.25 -5.69
N VAL A 166 -15.39 6.08 -6.57
CA VAL A 166 -14.74 7.33 -7.00
C VAL A 166 -15.13 8.41 -5.99
N ALA A 167 -14.40 8.48 -4.87
CA ALA A 167 -14.61 9.51 -3.87
C ALA A 167 -13.64 10.67 -4.09
N GLU A 168 -14.19 11.83 -4.43
CA GLU A 168 -13.42 13.07 -4.52
C GLU A 168 -13.05 13.59 -3.12
N VAL A 169 -11.96 14.34 -3.01
CA VAL A 169 -11.56 15.02 -1.77
C VAL A 169 -12.69 15.83 -1.16
N ALA A 170 -13.57 16.42 -2.00
CA ALA A 170 -14.75 17.14 -1.54
C ALA A 170 -15.76 16.25 -0.80
N THR A 171 -15.95 15.00 -1.24
CA THR A 171 -16.83 14.03 -0.58
C THR A 171 -16.25 13.65 0.78
N LEU A 172 -14.97 13.33 0.85
CA LEU A 172 -14.28 12.99 2.10
C LEU A 172 -14.31 14.17 3.09
N THR A 173 -14.10 15.40 2.60
CA THR A 173 -14.22 16.62 3.42
C THR A 173 -15.60 16.76 4.04
N LYS A 174 -16.66 16.54 3.23
CA LYS A 174 -18.04 16.64 3.69
C LYS A 174 -18.36 15.58 4.74
N ASP A 175 -17.92 14.36 4.51
CA ASP A 175 -18.13 13.24 5.45
C ASP A 175 -17.51 13.52 6.83
N ILE A 176 -16.28 14.02 6.85
CA ILE A 176 -15.56 14.32 8.09
C ILE A 176 -16.27 15.46 8.83
N LYS A 177 -16.65 16.54 8.13
CA LYS A 177 -17.38 17.66 8.74
C LYS A 177 -18.70 17.23 9.38
N GLN A 178 -19.41 16.31 8.76
CA GLN A 178 -20.69 15.82 9.27
C GLN A 178 -20.55 14.95 10.52
N ASN A 179 -19.43 14.22 10.66
CA ASN A 179 -19.23 13.30 11.78
C ASN A 179 -18.64 13.99 13.00
N ASP A 180 -17.65 14.85 12.82
CA ASP A 180 -16.82 15.36 13.93
C ASP A 180 -17.12 16.82 14.26
N ASN A 181 -18.00 17.48 13.50
CA ASN A 181 -18.26 18.92 13.62
C ASN A 181 -16.98 19.78 13.50
N GLU A 182 -15.91 19.21 12.94
CA GLU A 182 -14.62 19.86 12.74
C GLU A 182 -14.44 20.36 11.32
N ASP A 183 -13.87 21.56 11.21
CA ASP A 183 -13.54 22.12 9.90
C ASP A 183 -12.14 21.64 9.47
N ILE A 184 -12.12 20.75 8.47
CA ILE A 184 -10.89 20.28 7.86
C ILE A 184 -10.78 20.84 6.44
N SER A 185 -9.60 21.38 6.10
CA SER A 185 -9.37 21.93 4.78
C SER A 185 -9.09 20.85 3.72
N ARG A 186 -9.45 21.10 2.46
CA ARG A 186 -9.12 20.18 1.35
C ARG A 186 -7.61 19.92 1.23
N PRO A 187 -6.72 20.93 1.33
CA PRO A 187 -5.27 20.69 1.33
C PRO A 187 -4.83 19.73 2.44
N THR A 188 -5.41 19.83 3.64
CA THR A 188 -5.09 18.93 4.75
C THR A 188 -5.48 17.48 4.43
N ILE A 189 -6.64 17.27 3.82
CA ILE A 189 -7.07 15.91 3.40
C ILE A 189 -6.15 15.36 2.32
N THR A 190 -5.80 16.16 1.33
CA THR A 190 -4.87 15.75 0.28
C THR A 190 -3.52 15.31 0.86
N ASP A 191 -2.96 16.09 1.77
CA ASP A 191 -1.72 15.79 2.46
C ASP A 191 -1.82 14.51 3.33
N TYR A 192 -2.96 14.26 3.96
CA TYR A 192 -3.19 13.00 4.71
C TYR A 192 -3.30 11.80 3.76
N LEU A 193 -3.97 11.94 2.61
CA LEU A 193 -4.07 10.89 1.59
C LEU A 193 -2.68 10.55 1.02
N GLU A 194 -1.88 11.54 0.69
CA GLU A 194 -0.50 11.35 0.24
C GLU A 194 0.35 10.62 1.28
N THR A 195 0.18 10.96 2.55
CA THR A 195 0.90 10.29 3.65
C THR A 195 0.45 8.83 3.81
N LEU A 196 -0.87 8.54 3.72
CA LEU A 196 -1.41 7.18 3.76
C LEU A 196 -0.94 6.33 2.57
N ASP A 197 -0.86 6.91 1.37
CA ASP A 197 -0.32 6.23 0.18
C ASP A 197 1.18 5.92 0.34
N ARG A 198 1.96 6.86 0.87
CA ARG A 198 3.38 6.64 1.18
C ARG A 198 3.61 5.56 2.24
N LEU A 199 2.69 5.41 3.19
CA LEU A 199 2.66 4.33 4.19
C LEU A 199 2.10 3.03 3.62
N MET A 200 1.73 3.01 2.33
CA MET A 200 1.14 1.85 1.65
C MET A 200 -0.16 1.32 2.30
N ILE A 201 -0.89 2.19 3.00
CA ILE A 201 -2.18 1.86 3.65
C ILE A 201 -3.32 1.91 2.66
N ILE A 202 -3.26 2.87 1.73
CA ILE A 202 -4.27 3.03 0.67
C ILE A 202 -3.62 2.90 -0.69
N GLU A 203 -4.43 2.55 -1.68
CA GLU A 203 -4.03 2.44 -3.07
C GLU A 203 -5.03 3.14 -3.99
N ASN A 204 -4.51 3.86 -4.95
CA ASN A 204 -5.26 4.46 -6.02
C ASN A 204 -5.41 3.49 -7.19
N GLN A 205 -6.63 3.14 -7.56
CA GLN A 205 -6.90 2.41 -8.79
C GLN A 205 -7.30 3.40 -9.89
N PRO A 206 -6.40 3.71 -10.84
CA PRO A 206 -6.70 4.65 -11.91
C PRO A 206 -7.78 4.09 -12.84
N ALA A 207 -8.54 4.98 -13.48
CA ALA A 207 -9.56 4.58 -14.44
C ALA A 207 -8.92 3.84 -15.63
N TRP A 208 -9.50 2.69 -15.98
CA TRP A 208 -9.12 1.96 -17.18
C TRP A 208 -9.91 2.42 -18.40
N ASN A 209 -9.29 2.46 -19.56
CA ASN A 209 -9.94 2.75 -20.84
C ASN A 209 -9.27 1.94 -21.95
N THR A 210 -10.07 1.34 -22.82
CA THR A 210 -9.60 0.58 -23.99
C THR A 210 -8.91 1.48 -25.01
N GLN A 211 -9.31 2.74 -25.10
CA GLN A 211 -8.73 3.72 -26.04
C GLN A 211 -7.49 4.37 -25.44
N ILE A 212 -6.31 3.95 -25.87
CA ILE A 212 -5.00 4.42 -25.37
C ILE A 212 -4.86 5.95 -25.47
N ARG A 213 -5.45 6.58 -26.52
CA ARG A 213 -5.37 8.02 -26.76
C ARG A 213 -6.54 8.84 -26.17
N SER A 214 -7.43 8.21 -25.41
CA SER A 214 -8.59 8.90 -24.85
C SER A 214 -8.19 9.78 -23.65
N SER A 215 -8.48 11.07 -23.74
CA SER A 215 -8.36 12.01 -22.63
C SER A 215 -9.36 11.73 -21.48
N ALA A 216 -10.39 10.90 -21.72
CA ALA A 216 -11.38 10.53 -20.72
C ALA A 216 -10.76 9.80 -19.51
N LYS A 217 -9.65 9.07 -19.70
CA LYS A 217 -8.89 8.43 -18.61
C LYS A 217 -8.32 9.46 -17.62
N LEU A 218 -7.78 10.57 -18.14
CA LEU A 218 -7.16 11.62 -17.35
C LEU A 218 -8.15 12.47 -16.54
N ARG A 219 -9.43 12.42 -16.90
CA ARG A 219 -10.49 13.22 -16.27
C ARG A 219 -11.26 12.48 -15.19
N LYS A 220 -11.05 11.17 -15.03
CA LYS A 220 -11.74 10.37 -14.03
C LYS A 220 -10.88 10.25 -12.79
N ALA A 221 -11.44 10.59 -11.62
CA ALA A 221 -10.81 10.33 -10.36
C ALA A 221 -10.59 8.82 -10.14
N PRO A 222 -9.51 8.41 -9.48
CA PRO A 222 -9.26 7.01 -9.17
C PRO A 222 -10.27 6.49 -8.15
N LYS A 223 -10.41 5.18 -8.08
CA LYS A 223 -11.06 4.51 -6.95
C LYS A 223 -10.05 4.32 -5.83
N TRP A 224 -10.52 4.45 -4.60
CA TRP A 224 -9.72 4.24 -3.40
C TRP A 224 -9.91 2.81 -2.88
N HIS A 225 -8.80 2.19 -2.52
CA HIS A 225 -8.77 0.87 -1.88
C HIS A 225 -7.84 0.93 -0.68
N PHE A 226 -8.12 0.13 0.34
CA PHE A 226 -7.13 -0.18 1.35
C PHE A 226 -6.21 -1.29 0.85
N ALA A 227 -4.98 -1.32 1.36
CA ALA A 227 -4.02 -2.38 1.05
C ALA A 227 -4.45 -3.73 1.63
N ASP A 228 -5.24 -3.70 2.71
CA ASP A 228 -5.82 -4.87 3.37
C ASP A 228 -7.29 -4.66 3.71
N THR A 229 -8.03 -5.73 3.88
CA THR A 229 -9.48 -5.72 4.18
C THR A 229 -9.80 -5.62 5.66
N SER A 230 -8.85 -5.91 6.53
CA SER A 230 -9.00 -6.00 7.99
C SER A 230 -8.95 -4.68 8.74
#